data_0179d3e85e10f82dcae9ac1d77f75f73
#
_entry.id   0179d3e85e10f82dcae9ac1d77f75f73
#
_cell.length_a   1.000
_cell.length_b   1.000
_cell.length_c   1.000
_cell.angle_alpha   90.00
_cell.angle_beta   90.00
_cell.angle_gamma   90.00
#
_symmetry.space_group_name_H-M   'P 1'
#
loop_
_entity.id
_entity.type
_entity.pdbx_description
1 polymer ?
#
loop_
_entity_poly.entity_id
_entity_poly.type
_entity_poly.pdbx_seq_one_letter_code
_entity_poly.pdbx_strand_id
1 'polypeptide(L)'
;MSKIRILMLGGTTEASALAKAFAAQPRYDALLSLAGRTEKPAPQSLPTRVGGFGGAEGLASFLRDEKFDLLIDATANPEVFLLLA
;
A
#
# COMPACT_ATOMS: atom_id res chain seq x y z
N MET A 1 7.99 19.80 -6.61
CA MET A 1 8.78 18.87 -5.78
C MET A 1 8.23 17.46 -5.89
N SER A 2 9.10 16.49 -5.94
CA SER A 2 8.69 15.09 -6.04
C SER A 2 8.08 14.61 -4.73
N LYS A 3 6.99 13.89 -4.84
CA LYS A 3 6.42 13.20 -3.69
C LYS A 3 7.10 11.85 -3.52
N ILE A 4 7.10 11.34 -2.30
CA ILE A 4 7.55 9.98 -2.03
C ILE A 4 6.40 9.04 -2.34
N ARG A 5 6.58 8.15 -3.29
CA ARG A 5 5.54 7.21 -3.69
C ARG A 5 5.64 5.93 -2.87
N ILE A 6 4.52 5.56 -2.26
CA ILE A 6 4.46 4.44 -1.32
C ILE A 6 3.37 3.47 -1.76
N LEU A 7 3.72 2.19 -1.87
CA LEU A 7 2.73 1.13 -2.00
C LEU A 7 2.61 0.45 -0.64
N MET A 8 1.40 0.42 -0.08
CA MET A 8 1.14 -0.23 1.18
C MET A 8 0.26 -1.45 0.96
N LEU A 9 0.76 -2.62 1.35
CA LEU A 9 -0.04 -3.84 1.35
C LEU A 9 -0.83 -3.88 2.65
N GLY A 10 -2.15 -3.89 2.55
CA GLY A 10 -3.03 -3.70 3.68
C GLY A 10 -3.98 -4.86 3.93
N GLY A 11 -5.02 -4.58 4.70
CA GLY A 11 -6.02 -5.56 5.09
C GLY A 11 -6.11 -5.76 6.59
N THR A 12 -5.33 -5.01 7.36
CA THR A 12 -5.33 -5.06 8.82
C THR A 12 -5.76 -3.72 9.40
N THR A 13 -6.09 -3.71 10.69
CA THR A 13 -6.41 -2.48 11.42
C THR A 13 -5.21 -1.52 11.43
N GLU A 14 -4.00 -2.07 11.57
CA GLU A 14 -2.76 -1.30 11.57
C GLU A 14 -2.52 -0.65 10.22
N ALA A 15 -2.81 -1.36 9.13
CA ALA A 15 -2.70 -0.80 7.79
C ALA A 15 -3.65 0.37 7.59
N SER A 16 -4.88 0.27 8.10
CA SER A 16 -5.86 1.34 8.01
C SER A 16 -5.41 2.58 8.80
N ALA A 17 -4.81 2.38 9.97
CA ALA A 17 -4.28 3.47 10.78
C ALA A 17 -3.11 4.16 10.08
N LEU A 18 -2.19 3.39 9.48
CA LEU A 18 -1.08 3.93 8.71
C LEU A 18 -1.56 4.67 7.46
N ALA A 19 -2.57 4.14 6.77
CA ALA A 19 -3.15 4.79 5.60
C ALA A 19 -3.67 6.17 5.96
N LYS A 20 -4.33 6.29 7.09
CA LYS A 20 -4.84 7.57 7.58
C LYS A 20 -3.70 8.56 7.85
N ALA A 21 -2.61 8.08 8.46
CA ALA A 21 -1.45 8.90 8.75
C ALA A 21 -0.78 9.41 7.46
N PHE A 22 -0.61 8.54 6.46
CA PHE A 22 -0.01 8.95 5.19
C PHE A 22 -0.92 9.89 4.41
N ALA A 23 -2.22 9.69 4.47
CA ALA A 23 -3.18 10.56 3.78
C ALA A 23 -3.15 12.00 4.30
N ALA A 24 -2.76 12.17 5.56
CA ALA A 24 -2.66 13.48 6.18
C ALA A 24 -1.38 14.24 5.79
N GLN A 25 -0.43 13.59 5.11
CA GLN A 25 0.87 14.18 4.78
C GLN A 25 0.97 14.41 3.26
N PRO A 26 0.97 15.67 2.82
CA PRO A 26 0.96 15.95 1.37
C PRO A 26 2.24 15.54 0.64
N ARG A 27 3.33 15.29 1.36
CA ARG A 27 4.58 14.85 0.73
C ARG A 27 4.58 13.37 0.32
N TYR A 28 3.58 12.61 0.73
CA TYR A 28 3.45 11.19 0.37
C TYR A 28 2.37 11.01 -0.68
N ASP A 29 2.69 10.21 -1.68
CA ASP A 29 1.75 9.75 -2.68
C ASP A 29 1.60 8.24 -2.47
N ALA A 30 0.62 7.86 -1.66
CA ALA A 30 0.48 6.49 -1.21
C ALA A 30 -0.73 5.81 -1.83
N LEU A 31 -0.54 4.52 -2.18
CA LEU A 31 -1.59 3.66 -2.70
C LEU A 31 -1.73 2.46 -1.77
N LEU A 32 -2.95 2.18 -1.35
CA LEU A 32 -3.26 1.00 -0.54
C LEU A 32 -3.65 -0.15 -1.45
N SER A 33 -3.07 -1.32 -1.22
CA SER A 33 -3.40 -2.53 -1.97
C SER A 33 -3.98 -3.59 -1.04
N LEU A 34 -5.16 -4.09 -1.40
CA LEU A 34 -5.85 -5.14 -0.67
C LEU A 34 -5.85 -6.43 -1.49
N ALA A 35 -5.83 -7.56 -0.82
CA ALA A 35 -5.64 -8.86 -1.48
C ALA A 35 -6.82 -9.34 -2.33
N GLY A 36 -7.94 -8.68 -2.27
CA GLY A 36 -9.02 -8.96 -3.23
C GLY A 36 -10.05 -9.98 -2.80
N ARG A 37 -10.13 -10.30 -1.53
CA ARG A 37 -11.16 -11.22 -1.01
C ARG A 37 -12.43 -10.52 -0.57
N THR A 38 -12.42 -9.21 -0.54
CA THR A 38 -13.54 -8.41 -0.06
C THR A 38 -14.21 -7.74 -1.24
N GLU A 39 -15.48 -8.06 -1.51
CA GLU A 39 -16.22 -7.44 -2.60
C GLU A 39 -16.47 -5.96 -2.37
N LYS A 40 -16.65 -5.58 -1.11
CA LYS A 40 -16.88 -4.19 -0.74
C LYS A 40 -15.93 -3.82 0.41
N PRO A 41 -14.69 -3.47 0.10
CA PRO A 41 -13.77 -3.07 1.15
C PRO A 41 -14.28 -1.82 1.86
N ALA A 42 -14.00 -1.73 3.17
CA ALA A 42 -14.35 -0.55 3.93
C ALA A 42 -13.66 0.68 3.32
N PRO A 43 -14.30 1.86 3.41
CA PRO A 43 -13.67 3.09 2.91
C PRO A 43 -12.31 3.32 3.55
N GLN A 44 -11.33 3.69 2.74
CA GLN A 44 -9.97 3.95 3.18
C GLN A 44 -9.60 5.40 2.95
N SER A 45 -8.64 5.89 3.72
CA SER A 45 -8.15 7.26 3.61
C SER A 45 -7.28 7.49 2.38
N LEU A 46 -6.79 6.42 1.75
CA LEU A 46 -5.94 6.47 0.57
C LEU A 46 -6.66 5.89 -0.65
N PRO A 47 -6.25 6.28 -1.85
CA PRO A 47 -6.64 5.53 -3.04
C PRO A 47 -6.31 4.06 -2.84
N THR A 48 -7.21 3.18 -3.26
CA THR A 48 -7.12 1.75 -2.96
C THR A 48 -7.27 0.93 -4.23
N ARG A 49 -6.38 -0.05 -4.41
CA ARG A 49 -6.58 -1.09 -5.41
C ARG A 49 -6.90 -2.41 -4.73
N VAL A 50 -7.63 -3.28 -5.42
CA VAL A 50 -8.00 -4.59 -4.90
C VAL A 50 -7.55 -5.64 -5.90
N GLY A 51 -6.93 -6.71 -5.39
CA GLY A 51 -6.46 -7.80 -6.23
C GLY A 51 -4.99 -8.12 -6.00
N GLY A 52 -4.57 -9.30 -6.46
CA GLY A 52 -3.18 -9.70 -6.39
C GLY A 52 -2.33 -9.08 -7.48
N PHE A 53 -1.04 -9.39 -7.47
CA PHE A 53 -0.07 -8.88 -8.44
C PHE A 53 0.46 -9.94 -9.40
N GLY A 54 0.06 -11.20 -9.22
CA GLY A 54 0.64 -12.29 -9.98
C GLY A 54 1.96 -12.77 -9.39
N GLY A 55 2.06 -12.84 -8.06
CA GLY A 55 3.25 -13.27 -7.36
C GLY A 55 4.29 -12.18 -7.18
N ALA A 56 5.48 -12.58 -6.72
CA ALA A 56 6.56 -11.64 -6.41
C ALA A 56 7.05 -10.88 -7.65
N GLU A 57 7.10 -11.56 -8.79
CA GLU A 57 7.53 -10.91 -10.04
C GLU A 57 6.55 -9.84 -10.49
N GLY A 58 5.24 -10.12 -10.37
CA GLY A 58 4.21 -9.15 -10.68
C GLY A 58 4.27 -7.93 -9.78
N LEU A 59 4.51 -8.16 -8.50
CA LEU A 59 4.68 -7.05 -7.54
C LEU A 59 5.91 -6.22 -7.88
N ALA A 60 7.03 -6.86 -8.17
CA ALA A 60 8.25 -6.16 -8.53
C ALA A 60 8.06 -5.31 -9.79
N SER A 61 7.39 -5.86 -10.80
CA SER A 61 7.09 -5.10 -12.02
C SER A 61 6.21 -3.89 -11.73
N PHE A 62 5.20 -4.06 -10.90
CA PHE A 62 4.32 -2.98 -10.52
C PHE A 62 5.07 -1.84 -9.81
N LEU A 63 5.96 -2.21 -8.88
CA LEU A 63 6.77 -1.23 -8.16
C LEU A 63 7.66 -0.42 -9.11
N ARG A 64 8.29 -1.08 -10.08
CA ARG A 64 9.14 -0.42 -11.07
C ARG A 64 8.35 0.43 -12.05
N ASP A 65 7.28 -0.12 -12.61
CA ASP A 65 6.51 0.55 -13.65
C ASP A 65 5.82 1.79 -13.14
N GLU A 66 5.35 1.74 -11.89
CA GLU A 66 4.68 2.86 -11.24
C GLU A 66 5.63 3.74 -10.44
N LYS A 67 6.91 3.43 -10.44
CA LYS A 67 7.98 4.22 -9.82
C LYS A 67 7.74 4.48 -8.33
N PHE A 68 7.37 3.42 -7.61
CA PHE A 68 7.26 3.50 -6.16
C PHE A 68 8.64 3.56 -5.50
N ASP A 69 8.75 4.37 -4.46
CA ASP A 69 9.99 4.53 -3.68
C ASP A 69 10.05 3.58 -2.50
N LEU A 70 8.89 3.28 -1.91
CA LEU A 70 8.80 2.42 -0.73
C LEU A 70 7.69 1.40 -0.90
N LEU A 71 7.91 0.23 -0.33
CA LEU A 71 6.88 -0.79 -0.15
C LEU A 71 6.72 -1.04 1.35
N ILE A 72 5.50 -0.90 1.85
CA ILE A 72 5.18 -1.20 3.24
C ILE A 72 4.28 -2.42 3.25
N ASP A 73 4.72 -3.49 3.91
CA ASP A 73 3.91 -4.68 4.09
C ASP A 73 3.25 -4.62 5.46
N ALA A 74 1.97 -4.29 5.47
CA ALA A 74 1.16 -4.20 6.69
C ALA A 74 0.06 -5.25 6.69
N THR A 75 0.34 -6.40 6.11
CA THR A 75 -0.64 -7.50 6.00
C THR A 75 -0.68 -8.38 7.25
N ALA A 76 0.38 -8.35 8.05
CA ALA A 76 0.47 -9.12 9.29
C ALA A 76 0.29 -8.20 10.49
N ASN A 77 -0.55 -8.61 11.42
CA ASN A 77 -0.83 -7.88 12.64
C ASN A 77 -0.08 -8.56 13.80
N PRO A 78 0.68 -7.87 14.65
CA PRO A 78 0.87 -6.42 14.71
C PRO A 78 2.10 -5.90 13.94
N GLU A 79 2.74 -6.70 13.16
CA GLU A 79 4.00 -6.36 12.52
C GLU A 79 3.79 -5.58 11.23
N VAL A 80 4.64 -4.58 11.04
CA VAL A 80 4.70 -3.81 9.81
C VAL A 80 6.13 -3.87 9.29
N PHE A 81 6.28 -4.25 8.03
CA PHE A 81 7.59 -4.35 7.39
C PHE A 81 7.75 -3.25 6.36
N LEU A 82 8.87 -2.53 6.44
CA LEU A 82 9.21 -1.46 5.51
C LEU A 82 10.32 -1.96 4.59
N LEU A 83 10.05 -1.91 3.28
CA LEU A 83 11.01 -2.32 2.26
C LEU A 83 11.27 -1.16 1.31
N LEU A 84 12.54 -0.94 0.98
CA LEU A 84 12.92 0.04 -0.04
C LEU A 84 12.78 -0.62 -1.42
N ALA A 85 12.04 0.02 -2.27
CA ALA A 85 11.78 -0.48 -3.61
C ALA A 85 12.95 -0.20 -4.58
#